data_d69f5d59c9beca146d9085829b355bb3
#
_entry.id   d69f5d59c9beca146d9085829b355bb3
#
_cell.length_a   1.000
_cell.length_b   1.000
_cell.length_c   1.000
_cell.angle_alpha   90.00
_cell.angle_beta   90.00
_cell.angle_gamma   90.00
#
_symmetry.space_group_name_H-M   'P 1'
#
loop_
_entity.id
_entity.type
_entity.pdbx_description
1 polymer ?
#
loop_
_entity_poly.entity_id
_entity_poly.type
_entity_poly.pdbx_seq_one_letter_code
_entity_poly.pdbx_strand_id
1 'polypeptide(L)'
;MIEVSNISKSYGKKQVLKNVSLDARAGERIVIVGRNGCGKTTLLKILAGAMAPDGGSLNYFGEEPLKDKTVFRRSCGYVPQENPLMDELSVLDNMRLWGYDRRNPDRALLEQFELEKLLKTKVSKLSGGMKRRVSLACGVISHPGFLIMDEPTAALDICYRDELLQWLKKYQGNSGIVLMTTHEEAEIMEADKCYVMRAGILFKIDDGQRNMKTILDYTKES
;
A
#
# COMPACT_ATOMS: atom_id res chain seq x y z
N MET A 1 6.35 -15.29 -1.22
CA MET A 1 6.03 -14.78 -2.57
C MET A 1 4.55 -14.43 -2.61
N ILE A 2 4.21 -13.37 -3.33
CA ILE A 2 2.83 -12.96 -3.65
C ILE A 2 2.62 -13.19 -5.13
N GLU A 3 1.51 -13.81 -5.50
CA GLU A 3 1.12 -14.02 -6.90
C GLU A 3 -0.29 -13.51 -7.13
N VAL A 4 -0.44 -12.70 -8.16
CA VAL A 4 -1.71 -12.11 -8.61
C VAL A 4 -1.93 -12.53 -10.04
N SER A 5 -3.00 -13.25 -10.31
CA SER A 5 -3.24 -13.85 -11.63
C SER A 5 -4.62 -13.47 -12.17
N ASN A 6 -4.60 -12.78 -13.32
CA ASN A 6 -5.78 -12.46 -14.14
C ASN A 6 -6.91 -11.75 -13.36
N ILE A 7 -6.58 -10.86 -12.43
CA ILE A 7 -7.57 -10.11 -11.66
C ILE A 7 -8.36 -9.20 -12.57
N SER A 8 -9.68 -9.36 -12.52
CA SER A 8 -10.65 -8.58 -13.28
C SER A 8 -11.67 -7.94 -12.36
N LYS A 9 -12.12 -6.72 -12.69
CA LYS A 9 -13.13 -5.99 -11.93
C LYS A 9 -13.93 -5.06 -12.82
N SER A 10 -15.26 -5.06 -12.63
CA SER A 10 -16.19 -4.17 -13.31
C SER A 10 -17.09 -3.44 -12.33
N TYR A 11 -17.51 -2.25 -12.68
CA TYR A 11 -18.57 -1.49 -12.01
C TYR A 11 -19.69 -1.23 -13.03
N GLY A 12 -20.77 -1.99 -12.89
CA GLY A 12 -21.81 -2.02 -13.90
C GLY A 12 -21.26 -2.47 -15.26
N LYS A 13 -21.39 -1.63 -16.29
CA LYS A 13 -20.88 -1.92 -17.66
C LYS A 13 -19.40 -1.56 -17.86
N LYS A 14 -18.78 -0.85 -16.92
CA LYS A 14 -17.39 -0.38 -17.04
C LYS A 14 -16.42 -1.39 -16.44
N GLN A 15 -15.63 -2.07 -17.27
CA GLN A 15 -14.53 -2.90 -16.80
C GLN A 15 -13.35 -2.01 -16.41
N VAL A 16 -12.96 -2.05 -15.13
CA VAL A 16 -11.91 -1.20 -14.52
C VAL A 16 -10.59 -1.95 -14.44
N LEU A 17 -10.60 -3.26 -14.20
CA LEU A 17 -9.41 -4.11 -14.26
C LEU A 17 -9.61 -5.22 -15.29
N LYS A 18 -8.59 -5.43 -16.15
CA LYS A 18 -8.63 -6.33 -17.28
C LYS A 18 -7.49 -7.34 -17.19
N ASN A 19 -7.74 -8.49 -16.55
CA ASN A 19 -6.78 -9.59 -16.41
C ASN A 19 -5.40 -9.15 -15.89
N VAL A 20 -5.41 -8.38 -14.78
CA VAL A 20 -4.20 -7.85 -14.16
C VAL A 20 -3.44 -8.98 -13.49
N SER A 21 -2.14 -9.10 -13.81
CA SER A 21 -1.25 -10.09 -13.20
C SER A 21 0.06 -9.42 -12.78
N LEU A 22 0.56 -9.79 -11.61
CA LEU A 22 1.89 -9.42 -11.09
C LEU A 22 2.39 -10.44 -10.07
N ASP A 23 3.68 -10.44 -9.84
CA ASP A 23 4.32 -11.23 -8.78
C ASP A 23 5.24 -10.37 -7.92
N ALA A 24 5.42 -10.76 -6.65
CA ALA A 24 6.34 -10.14 -5.73
C ALA A 24 7.06 -11.17 -4.86
N ARG A 25 8.37 -11.01 -4.70
CA ARG A 25 9.22 -11.86 -3.86
C ARG A 25 9.53 -11.17 -2.54
N ALA A 26 9.96 -11.95 -1.56
CA ALA A 26 10.42 -11.41 -0.28
C ALA A 26 11.51 -10.34 -0.49
N GLY A 27 11.37 -9.21 0.20
CA GLY A 27 12.26 -8.07 0.11
C GLY A 27 12.03 -7.14 -1.10
N GLU A 28 11.11 -7.47 -2.01
CA GLU A 28 10.87 -6.60 -3.18
C GLU A 28 9.90 -5.45 -2.87
N ARG A 29 10.21 -4.30 -3.46
CA ARG A 29 9.31 -3.13 -3.56
C ARG A 29 8.80 -2.99 -4.99
N ILE A 30 7.49 -3.09 -5.14
CA ILE A 30 6.77 -2.94 -6.38
C ILE A 30 6.09 -1.58 -6.42
N VAL A 31 6.27 -0.84 -7.50
CA VAL A 31 5.60 0.44 -7.72
C VAL A 31 4.64 0.32 -8.90
N ILE A 32 3.43 0.84 -8.72
CA ILE A 32 2.43 0.96 -9.79
C ILE A 32 2.18 2.45 -10.04
N VAL A 33 2.47 2.89 -11.24
CA VAL A 33 2.21 4.26 -11.71
C VAL A 33 1.07 4.27 -12.71
N GLY A 34 0.44 5.42 -12.92
CA GLY A 34 -0.63 5.57 -13.90
C GLY A 34 -1.55 6.76 -13.60
N ARG A 35 -2.31 7.21 -14.58
CA ARG A 35 -3.23 8.35 -14.44
C ARG A 35 -4.31 8.07 -13.40
N ASN A 36 -4.89 9.13 -12.85
CA ASN A 36 -6.04 9.02 -11.95
C ASN A 36 -7.21 8.33 -12.67
N GLY A 37 -7.89 7.43 -11.96
CA GLY A 37 -9.02 6.67 -12.50
C GLY A 37 -8.65 5.48 -13.39
N CYS A 38 -7.36 5.13 -13.59
CA CYS A 38 -6.96 3.99 -14.41
C CYS A 38 -7.14 2.62 -13.72
N GLY A 39 -7.45 2.59 -12.42
CA GLY A 39 -7.74 1.35 -11.66
C GLY A 39 -6.77 1.03 -10.51
N LYS A 40 -5.74 1.83 -10.24
CA LYS A 40 -4.73 1.57 -9.18
C LYS A 40 -5.37 1.27 -7.83
N THR A 41 -6.14 2.20 -7.28
CA THR A 41 -6.82 2.03 -5.98
C THR A 41 -7.77 0.83 -5.96
N THR A 42 -8.45 0.53 -7.07
CA THR A 42 -9.30 -0.67 -7.20
C THR A 42 -8.46 -1.94 -7.05
N LEU A 43 -7.31 -2.02 -7.73
CA LEU A 43 -6.38 -3.14 -7.59
C LEU A 43 -5.88 -3.25 -6.15
N LEU A 44 -5.39 -2.15 -5.55
CA LEU A 44 -4.91 -2.18 -4.16
C LEU A 44 -5.98 -2.63 -3.17
N LYS A 45 -7.23 -2.17 -3.31
CA LYS A 45 -8.36 -2.62 -2.47
C LYS A 45 -8.65 -4.12 -2.60
N ILE A 46 -8.51 -4.69 -3.81
CA ILE A 46 -8.66 -6.13 -4.03
C ILE A 46 -7.53 -6.89 -3.35
N LEU A 47 -6.28 -6.45 -3.53
CA LEU A 47 -5.12 -7.08 -2.91
C LEU A 47 -5.12 -6.96 -1.38
N ALA A 48 -5.75 -5.92 -0.83
CA ALA A 48 -5.94 -5.74 0.61
C ALA A 48 -7.15 -6.51 1.19
N GLY A 49 -7.93 -7.18 0.35
CA GLY A 49 -9.17 -7.86 0.79
C GLY A 49 -10.33 -6.93 1.12
N ALA A 50 -10.19 -5.63 0.85
CA ALA A 50 -11.24 -4.63 1.03
C ALA A 50 -12.30 -4.68 -0.07
N MET A 51 -12.03 -5.39 -1.18
CA MET A 51 -12.94 -5.55 -2.31
C MET A 51 -12.76 -6.93 -2.94
N ALA A 52 -13.84 -7.59 -3.33
CA ALA A 52 -13.76 -8.83 -4.09
C ALA A 52 -13.51 -8.55 -5.58
N PRO A 53 -12.61 -9.30 -6.26
CA PRO A 53 -12.52 -9.29 -7.72
C PRO A 53 -13.74 -9.97 -8.34
N ASP A 54 -13.96 -9.77 -9.65
CA ASP A 54 -14.96 -10.52 -10.42
C ASP A 54 -14.38 -11.80 -11.02
N GLY A 55 -13.04 -11.88 -11.12
CA GLY A 55 -12.31 -13.06 -11.60
C GLY A 55 -10.83 -12.96 -11.29
N GLY A 56 -10.13 -14.09 -11.49
CA GLY A 56 -8.72 -14.23 -11.19
C GLY A 56 -8.44 -14.90 -9.84
N SER A 57 -7.17 -15.01 -9.47
CA SER A 57 -6.73 -15.64 -8.22
C SER A 57 -5.62 -14.86 -7.55
N LEU A 58 -5.52 -15.03 -6.23
CA LEU A 58 -4.46 -14.49 -5.38
C LEU A 58 -3.81 -15.64 -4.62
N ASN A 59 -2.48 -15.59 -4.50
CA ASN A 59 -1.71 -16.48 -3.63
C ASN A 59 -0.79 -15.63 -2.76
N TYR A 60 -0.91 -15.72 -1.45
CA TYR A 60 -0.08 -15.03 -0.47
C TYR A 60 0.67 -16.06 0.35
N PHE A 61 1.97 -16.16 0.13
CA PHE A 61 2.86 -17.08 0.84
C PHE A 61 2.42 -18.55 0.79
N GLY A 62 1.81 -18.98 -0.33
CA GLY A 62 1.28 -20.33 -0.52
C GLY A 62 -0.19 -20.51 -0.14
N GLU A 63 -0.86 -19.47 0.32
CA GLU A 63 -2.26 -19.50 0.74
C GLU A 63 -3.15 -18.68 -0.19
N GLU A 64 -4.42 -19.08 -0.35
CA GLU A 64 -5.40 -18.46 -1.24
C GLU A 64 -6.35 -17.52 -0.47
N PRO A 65 -6.08 -16.20 -0.39
CA PRO A 65 -6.86 -15.27 0.42
C PRO A 65 -8.30 -15.08 -0.06
N LEU A 66 -8.61 -15.40 -1.32
CA LEU A 66 -9.98 -15.36 -1.83
C LEU A 66 -10.84 -16.52 -1.30
N LYS A 67 -10.22 -17.66 -0.94
CA LYS A 67 -10.89 -18.79 -0.30
C LYS A 67 -10.95 -18.65 1.22
N ASP A 68 -9.84 -18.19 1.82
CA ASP A 68 -9.76 -17.91 3.27
C ASP A 68 -9.43 -16.44 3.52
N LYS A 69 -10.45 -15.64 3.82
CA LYS A 69 -10.29 -14.20 4.07
C LYS A 69 -9.44 -13.88 5.30
N THR A 70 -9.18 -14.83 6.19
CA THR A 70 -8.31 -14.60 7.35
C THR A 70 -6.86 -14.38 6.93
N VAL A 71 -6.46 -14.88 5.75
CA VAL A 71 -5.14 -14.67 5.15
C VAL A 71 -4.86 -13.19 4.92
N PHE A 72 -5.84 -12.41 4.42
CA PHE A 72 -5.66 -10.95 4.27
C PHE A 72 -5.27 -10.30 5.60
N ARG A 73 -6.01 -10.61 6.67
CA ARG A 73 -5.80 -9.97 7.99
C ARG A 73 -4.47 -10.31 8.62
N ARG A 74 -3.94 -11.53 8.44
CA ARG A 74 -2.66 -11.96 9.04
C ARG A 74 -1.45 -11.64 8.18
N SER A 75 -1.62 -11.53 6.86
CA SER A 75 -0.51 -11.41 5.91
C SER A 75 -0.36 -10.01 5.31
N CYS A 76 -1.43 -9.20 5.32
CA CYS A 76 -1.49 -7.96 4.57
C CYS A 76 -1.76 -6.76 5.47
N GLY A 77 -0.96 -5.69 5.29
CA GLY A 77 -1.23 -4.35 5.80
C GLY A 77 -1.68 -3.44 4.65
N TYR A 78 -2.65 -2.57 4.91
CA TYR A 78 -3.14 -1.64 3.91
C TYR A 78 -3.18 -0.20 4.42
N VAL A 79 -2.54 0.70 3.69
CA VAL A 79 -2.56 2.14 3.93
C VAL A 79 -3.22 2.82 2.74
N PRO A 80 -4.50 3.19 2.84
CA PRO A 80 -5.22 3.86 1.74
C PRO A 80 -4.72 5.29 1.53
N GLN A 81 -5.04 5.86 0.36
CA GLN A 81 -4.76 7.26 0.04
C GLN A 81 -5.52 8.21 0.97
N GLU A 82 -6.82 7.96 1.14
CA GLU A 82 -7.65 8.69 2.09
C GLU A 82 -7.35 8.24 3.52
N ASN A 83 -7.47 9.17 4.46
CA ASN A 83 -7.24 8.87 5.86
C ASN A 83 -8.38 8.01 6.43
N PRO A 84 -8.12 6.76 6.87
CA PRO A 84 -9.14 5.86 7.37
C PRO A 84 -9.46 6.08 8.86
N LEU A 85 -8.86 7.09 9.49
CA LEU A 85 -8.98 7.32 10.92
C LEU A 85 -10.31 8.00 11.28
N MET A 86 -10.84 7.66 12.44
CA MET A 86 -12.01 8.29 13.02
C MET A 86 -11.60 9.55 13.78
N ASP A 87 -12.01 10.72 13.29
CA ASP A 87 -11.62 12.03 13.82
C ASP A 87 -12.04 12.25 15.29
N GLU A 88 -13.15 11.66 15.71
CA GLU A 88 -13.67 11.78 17.08
C GLU A 88 -12.91 10.93 18.11
N LEU A 89 -12.18 9.92 17.67
CA LEU A 89 -11.43 9.03 18.53
C LEU A 89 -10.02 9.57 18.79
N SER A 90 -9.40 9.10 19.90
CA SER A 90 -7.98 9.34 20.14
C SER A 90 -7.11 8.51 19.16
N VAL A 91 -5.83 8.88 19.04
CA VAL A 91 -4.84 8.07 18.30
C VAL A 91 -4.82 6.64 18.81
N LEU A 92 -4.75 6.46 20.14
CA LEU A 92 -4.74 5.14 20.77
C LEU A 92 -6.00 4.33 20.42
N ASP A 93 -7.17 4.96 20.45
CA ASP A 93 -8.42 4.23 20.17
C ASP A 93 -8.53 3.87 18.68
N ASN A 94 -8.07 4.75 17.78
CA ASN A 94 -7.90 4.39 16.38
C ASN A 94 -6.96 3.19 16.20
N MET A 95 -5.76 3.23 16.80
CA MET A 95 -4.80 2.12 16.70
C MET A 95 -5.38 0.79 17.23
N ARG A 96 -6.20 0.84 18.29
CA ARG A 96 -6.89 -0.34 18.83
C ARG A 96 -7.85 -0.98 17.84
N LEU A 97 -8.54 -0.18 17.02
CA LEU A 97 -9.41 -0.71 15.96
C LEU A 97 -8.61 -1.54 14.94
N TRP A 98 -7.31 -1.27 14.79
CA TRP A 98 -6.39 -1.99 13.91
C TRP A 98 -5.59 -3.08 14.64
N GLY A 99 -5.90 -3.37 15.91
CA GLY A 99 -5.30 -4.48 16.66
C GLY A 99 -4.18 -4.11 17.63
N TYR A 100 -3.92 -2.82 17.86
CA TYR A 100 -2.91 -2.41 18.86
C TYR A 100 -3.32 -2.82 20.27
N ASP A 101 -2.48 -3.61 20.95
CA ASP A 101 -2.69 -3.98 22.36
C ASP A 101 -1.86 -3.10 23.30
N ARG A 102 -2.55 -2.23 24.04
CA ARG A 102 -1.91 -1.37 25.04
C ARG A 102 -1.23 -2.15 26.19
N ARG A 103 -1.67 -3.36 26.47
CA ARG A 103 -1.09 -4.20 27.53
C ARG A 103 0.28 -4.77 27.13
N ASN A 104 0.50 -4.89 25.81
CA ASN A 104 1.78 -5.27 25.22
C ASN A 104 2.16 -4.24 24.13
N PRO A 105 2.63 -3.03 24.56
CA PRO A 105 2.86 -1.93 23.63
C PRO A 105 4.07 -2.22 22.73
N ASP A 106 3.86 -2.09 21.43
CA ASP A 106 4.95 -2.04 20.47
C ASP A 106 5.65 -0.66 20.55
N ARG A 107 6.68 -0.58 21.38
CA ARG A 107 7.43 0.67 21.58
C ARG A 107 8.20 1.08 20.33
N ALA A 108 8.74 0.12 19.58
CA ALA A 108 9.46 0.40 18.34
C ALA A 108 8.54 1.04 17.29
N LEU A 109 7.29 0.56 17.17
CA LEU A 109 6.27 1.17 16.33
C LEU A 109 5.96 2.61 16.78
N LEU A 110 5.73 2.82 18.07
CA LEU A 110 5.41 4.15 18.60
C LEU A 110 6.55 5.16 18.39
N GLU A 111 7.78 4.74 18.58
CA GLU A 111 8.99 5.54 18.36
C GLU A 111 9.16 5.85 16.87
N GLN A 112 9.09 4.83 16.00
CA GLN A 112 9.25 4.96 14.55
C GLN A 112 8.29 5.97 13.93
N PHE A 113 7.05 6.00 14.41
CA PHE A 113 6.02 6.91 13.88
C PHE A 113 5.78 8.14 14.80
N GLU A 114 6.61 8.35 15.81
CA GLU A 114 6.55 9.47 16.77
C GLU A 114 5.17 9.63 17.45
N LEU A 115 4.52 8.52 17.81
CA LEU A 115 3.13 8.53 18.29
C LEU A 115 2.99 8.57 19.81
N GLU A 116 4.04 8.32 20.60
CA GLU A 116 3.94 8.15 22.05
C GLU A 116 3.24 9.33 22.73
N LYS A 117 3.64 10.55 22.36
CA LYS A 117 3.06 11.79 22.93
C LYS A 117 1.65 12.10 22.41
N LEU A 118 1.24 11.47 21.31
CA LEU A 118 -0.02 11.70 20.61
C LEU A 118 -1.14 10.74 21.00
N LEU A 119 -0.83 9.65 21.70
CA LEU A 119 -1.76 8.55 21.98
C LEU A 119 -3.11 9.01 22.55
N LYS A 120 -3.11 10.04 23.42
CA LYS A 120 -4.33 10.59 24.04
C LYS A 120 -4.98 11.72 23.23
N THR A 121 -4.36 12.15 22.14
CA THR A 121 -4.86 13.27 21.33
C THR A 121 -5.95 12.77 20.38
N LYS A 122 -7.05 13.52 20.26
CA LYS A 122 -8.09 13.25 19.25
C LYS A 122 -7.52 13.46 17.84
N VAL A 123 -7.86 12.59 16.91
CA VAL A 123 -7.41 12.67 15.51
C VAL A 123 -7.84 13.97 14.84
N SER A 124 -9.01 14.52 15.20
CA SER A 124 -9.48 15.84 14.71
C SER A 124 -8.52 16.99 15.01
N LYS A 125 -7.64 16.87 16.02
CA LYS A 125 -6.66 17.90 16.41
C LYS A 125 -5.29 17.74 15.74
N LEU A 126 -5.10 16.69 14.94
CA LEU A 126 -3.84 16.40 14.26
C LEU A 126 -3.74 17.15 12.94
N SER A 127 -2.53 17.54 12.55
CA SER A 127 -2.24 17.99 11.18
C SER A 127 -2.41 16.85 10.17
N GLY A 128 -2.49 17.17 8.89
CA GLY A 128 -2.58 16.15 7.82
C GLY A 128 -1.41 15.16 7.85
N GLY A 129 -0.19 15.65 8.02
CA GLY A 129 1.01 14.80 8.15
C GLY A 129 0.95 13.89 9.38
N MET A 130 0.52 14.41 10.55
CA MET A 130 0.35 13.59 11.76
C MET A 130 -0.73 12.52 11.56
N LYS A 131 -1.86 12.85 10.93
CA LYS A 131 -2.88 11.85 10.56
C LYS A 131 -2.30 10.77 9.65
N ARG A 132 -1.45 11.15 8.68
CA ARG A 132 -0.78 10.20 7.78
C ARG A 132 0.16 9.26 8.55
N ARG A 133 0.94 9.79 9.51
CA ARG A 133 1.80 8.96 10.40
C ARG A 133 0.98 7.92 11.16
N VAL A 134 -0.15 8.32 11.77
CA VAL A 134 -1.05 7.40 12.48
C VAL A 134 -1.62 6.34 11.52
N SER A 135 -2.03 6.73 10.32
CA SER A 135 -2.55 5.80 9.30
C SER A 135 -1.50 4.78 8.87
N LEU A 136 -0.24 5.21 8.66
CA LEU A 136 0.89 4.32 8.37
C LEU A 136 1.13 3.33 9.50
N ALA A 137 1.18 3.80 10.75
CA ALA A 137 1.32 2.95 11.92
C ALA A 137 0.20 1.91 12.02
N CYS A 138 -1.05 2.32 11.79
CA CYS A 138 -2.20 1.41 11.76
C CYS A 138 -2.03 0.31 10.71
N GLY A 139 -1.51 0.64 9.52
CA GLY A 139 -1.29 -0.33 8.46
C GLY A 139 -0.25 -1.41 8.76
N VAL A 140 0.65 -1.17 9.73
CA VAL A 140 1.75 -2.09 10.06
C VAL A 140 1.68 -2.70 11.46
N ILE A 141 0.64 -2.40 12.24
CA ILE A 141 0.45 -2.91 13.61
C ILE A 141 0.52 -4.45 13.69
N SER A 142 -0.01 -5.14 12.69
CA SER A 142 0.00 -6.61 12.64
C SER A 142 1.31 -7.21 12.15
N HIS A 143 2.35 -6.42 11.93
CA HIS A 143 3.62 -6.83 11.31
C HIS A 143 3.40 -7.65 10.02
N PRO A 144 2.65 -7.13 9.04
CA PRO A 144 2.29 -7.89 7.86
C PRO A 144 3.53 -8.26 7.05
N GLY A 145 3.52 -9.43 6.38
CA GLY A 145 4.57 -9.79 5.42
C GLY A 145 4.41 -9.08 4.07
N PHE A 146 3.22 -8.55 3.78
CA PHE A 146 2.87 -7.83 2.56
C PHE A 146 2.21 -6.49 2.90
N LEU A 147 2.88 -5.37 2.58
CA LEU A 147 2.40 -4.02 2.83
C LEU A 147 1.95 -3.37 1.53
N ILE A 148 0.70 -2.95 1.49
CA ILE A 148 0.06 -2.28 0.36
C ILE A 148 -0.19 -0.83 0.74
N MET A 149 0.26 0.13 -0.09
CA MET A 149 0.14 1.55 0.19
C MET A 149 -0.33 2.33 -1.04
N ASP A 150 -1.34 3.16 -0.86
CA ASP A 150 -1.82 4.05 -1.91
C ASP A 150 -1.29 5.47 -1.66
N GLU A 151 -0.32 5.90 -2.48
CA GLU A 151 0.37 7.19 -2.39
C GLU A 151 0.85 7.53 -0.95
N PRO A 152 1.72 6.69 -0.33
CA PRO A 152 2.05 6.80 1.09
C PRO A 152 2.75 8.09 1.47
N THR A 153 3.51 8.68 0.56
CA THR A 153 4.31 9.89 0.77
C THR A 153 3.57 11.18 0.44
N ALA A 154 2.39 11.08 -0.16
CA ALA A 154 1.57 12.26 -0.43
C ALA A 154 1.23 13.00 0.87
N ALA A 155 1.35 14.33 0.85
CA ALA A 155 1.12 15.23 1.99
C ALA A 155 2.08 15.08 3.19
N LEU A 156 3.20 14.35 3.05
CA LEU A 156 4.30 14.35 4.01
C LEU A 156 5.30 15.47 3.70
N ASP A 157 5.89 16.04 4.75
CA ASP A 157 7.05 16.90 4.58
C ASP A 157 8.29 16.10 4.16
N ILE A 158 9.32 16.81 3.69
CA ILE A 158 10.52 16.20 3.11
C ILE A 158 11.25 15.30 4.11
N CYS A 159 11.35 15.74 5.39
CA CYS A 159 12.06 14.98 6.42
C CYS A 159 11.35 13.66 6.71
N TYR A 160 10.04 13.72 6.93
CA TYR A 160 9.26 12.53 7.26
C TYR A 160 9.10 11.57 6.08
N ARG A 161 9.10 12.11 4.87
CA ARG A 161 9.15 11.29 3.65
C ARG A 161 10.43 10.47 3.58
N ASP A 162 11.60 11.09 3.85
CA ASP A 162 12.89 10.38 3.87
C ASP A 162 12.91 9.29 4.95
N GLU A 163 12.45 9.61 6.16
CA GLU A 163 12.33 8.64 7.27
C GLU A 163 11.44 7.44 6.90
N LEU A 164 10.31 7.69 6.24
CA LEU A 164 9.43 6.61 5.76
C LEU A 164 10.13 5.74 4.73
N LEU A 165 10.83 6.33 3.77
CA LEU A 165 11.56 5.56 2.74
C LEU A 165 12.69 4.73 3.35
N GLN A 166 13.42 5.27 4.33
CA GLN A 166 14.43 4.52 5.09
C GLN A 166 13.81 3.36 5.87
N TRP A 167 12.65 3.59 6.52
CA TRP A 167 11.93 2.54 7.20
C TRP A 167 11.47 1.44 6.23
N LEU A 168 10.96 1.81 5.05
CA LEU A 168 10.59 0.84 4.02
C LEU A 168 11.77 -0.01 3.56
N LYS A 169 12.97 0.58 3.42
CA LYS A 169 14.20 -0.17 3.11
C LYS A 169 14.54 -1.20 4.20
N LYS A 170 14.38 -0.83 5.49
CA LYS A 170 14.55 -1.78 6.61
C LYS A 170 13.49 -2.88 6.58
N TYR A 171 12.24 -2.53 6.32
CA TYR A 171 11.13 -3.49 6.20
C TYR A 171 11.40 -4.51 5.09
N GLN A 172 11.88 -4.08 3.92
CA GLN A 172 12.30 -4.95 2.82
C GLN A 172 13.50 -5.82 3.22
N GLY A 173 14.50 -5.26 3.92
CA GLY A 173 15.66 -5.98 4.42
C GLY A 173 15.29 -7.14 5.36
N ASN A 174 14.14 -7.05 6.04
CA ASN A 174 13.54 -8.11 6.86
C ASN A 174 12.57 -9.00 6.07
N SER A 175 12.75 -9.11 4.75
CA SER A 175 11.93 -9.92 3.84
C SER A 175 10.49 -9.44 3.64
N GLY A 176 10.14 -8.24 4.10
CA GLY A 176 8.84 -7.63 3.85
C GLY A 176 8.65 -7.31 2.37
N ILE A 177 7.45 -7.52 1.85
CA ILE A 177 7.08 -7.17 0.48
C ILE A 177 6.29 -5.86 0.52
N VAL A 178 6.67 -4.90 -0.33
CA VAL A 178 5.98 -3.61 -0.45
C VAL A 178 5.38 -3.47 -1.84
N LEU A 179 4.10 -3.14 -1.92
CA LEU A 179 3.46 -2.71 -3.15
C LEU A 179 2.84 -1.33 -2.92
N MET A 180 3.24 -0.35 -3.72
CA MET A 180 2.75 1.01 -3.55
C MET A 180 2.42 1.68 -4.88
N THR A 181 1.51 2.64 -4.83
CA THR A 181 1.32 3.60 -5.90
C THR A 181 2.08 4.87 -5.56
N THR A 182 2.62 5.54 -6.56
CA THR A 182 3.28 6.84 -6.40
C THR A 182 3.32 7.60 -7.72
N HIS A 183 3.56 8.91 -7.62
CA HIS A 183 3.87 9.80 -8.74
C HIS A 183 5.29 10.38 -8.62
N GLU A 184 6.04 9.99 -7.59
CA GLU A 184 7.35 10.50 -7.26
C GLU A 184 8.46 9.74 -7.99
N GLU A 185 9.27 10.45 -8.78
CA GLU A 185 10.33 9.86 -9.60
C GLU A 185 11.32 9.04 -8.78
N ALA A 186 11.76 9.57 -7.64
CA ALA A 186 12.74 8.89 -6.78
C ALA A 186 12.22 7.52 -6.30
N GLU A 187 10.94 7.42 -5.93
CA GLU A 187 10.33 6.18 -5.48
C GLU A 187 10.19 5.15 -6.61
N ILE A 188 9.89 5.64 -7.82
CA ILE A 188 9.80 4.82 -9.03
C ILE A 188 11.16 4.24 -9.39
N MET A 189 12.22 5.07 -9.35
CA MET A 189 13.56 4.65 -9.71
C MET A 189 14.19 3.68 -8.71
N GLU A 190 13.84 3.81 -7.42
CA GLU A 190 14.33 2.92 -6.36
C GLU A 190 13.53 1.60 -6.21
N ALA A 191 12.45 1.40 -6.95
CA ALA A 191 11.65 0.18 -6.87
C ALA A 191 12.36 -1.02 -7.53
N ASP A 192 12.15 -2.22 -7.01
CA ASP A 192 12.65 -3.46 -7.64
C ASP A 192 11.87 -3.80 -8.91
N LYS A 193 10.56 -3.52 -8.91
CA LYS A 193 9.69 -3.68 -10.09
C LYS A 193 8.82 -2.44 -10.28
N CYS A 194 8.71 -1.99 -11.52
CA CYS A 194 7.84 -0.89 -11.91
C CYS A 194 6.77 -1.38 -12.90
N TYR A 195 5.52 -1.01 -12.63
CA TYR A 195 4.41 -1.27 -13.53
C TYR A 195 3.70 0.03 -13.89
N VAL A 196 3.25 0.15 -15.13
CA VAL A 196 2.33 1.21 -15.56
C VAL A 196 0.94 0.63 -15.70
N MET A 197 -0.03 1.23 -15.02
CA MET A 197 -1.44 0.90 -15.20
C MET A 197 -2.10 1.89 -16.14
N ARG A 198 -2.68 1.37 -17.23
CA ARG A 198 -3.40 2.15 -18.25
C ARG A 198 -4.67 1.43 -18.65
N ALA A 199 -5.80 2.13 -18.60
CA ALA A 199 -7.13 1.62 -18.97
C ALA A 199 -7.46 0.23 -18.39
N GLY A 200 -7.03 -0.03 -17.13
CA GLY A 200 -7.26 -1.27 -16.42
C GLY A 200 -6.31 -2.42 -16.78
N ILE A 201 -5.29 -2.18 -17.60
CA ILE A 201 -4.24 -3.14 -17.95
C ILE A 201 -2.95 -2.73 -17.25
N LEU A 202 -2.19 -3.72 -16.79
CA LEU A 202 -0.90 -3.53 -16.12
C LEU A 202 0.24 -3.92 -17.05
N PHE A 203 1.17 -2.98 -17.29
CA PHE A 203 2.36 -3.18 -18.13
C PHE A 203 3.60 -3.15 -17.24
N LYS A 204 4.39 -4.21 -17.26
CA LYS A 204 5.69 -4.22 -16.59
C LYS A 204 6.69 -3.38 -17.38
N ILE A 205 7.44 -2.53 -16.71
CA ILE A 205 8.55 -1.76 -17.29
C ILE A 205 9.84 -2.48 -16.95
N ASP A 206 10.59 -2.85 -17.98
CA ASP A 206 11.90 -3.46 -17.82
C ASP A 206 12.92 -2.45 -17.25
N ASP A 207 13.87 -2.94 -16.45
CA ASP A 207 14.85 -2.07 -15.77
C ASP A 207 15.63 -1.19 -16.73
N GLY A 208 16.03 -1.71 -17.89
CA GLY A 208 16.72 -0.95 -18.93
C GLY A 208 15.88 0.16 -19.60
N GLN A 209 14.56 0.11 -19.44
CA GLN A 209 13.60 1.08 -19.98
C GLN A 209 13.02 1.99 -18.90
N ARG A 210 13.39 1.79 -17.62
CA ARG A 210 12.87 2.54 -16.48
C ARG A 210 13.44 3.96 -16.46
N ASN A 211 12.72 4.88 -17.10
CA ASN A 211 12.98 6.31 -17.06
C ASN A 211 11.64 7.06 -17.17
N MET A 212 11.60 8.30 -16.68
CA MET A 212 10.36 9.07 -16.64
C MET A 212 9.74 9.31 -18.01
N LYS A 213 10.54 9.44 -19.06
CA LYS A 213 10.04 9.62 -20.43
C LYS A 213 9.25 8.39 -20.87
N THR A 214 9.82 7.20 -20.75
CA THR A 214 9.14 5.93 -21.08
C THR A 214 7.86 5.76 -20.28
N ILE A 215 7.90 5.99 -18.95
CA ILE A 215 6.74 5.89 -18.07
C ILE A 215 5.63 6.85 -18.52
N LEU A 216 5.97 8.11 -18.80
CA LEU A 216 5.01 9.10 -19.28
C LEU A 216 4.40 8.71 -20.64
N ASP A 217 5.19 8.16 -21.55
CA ASP A 217 4.71 7.71 -22.86
C ASP A 217 3.70 6.56 -22.69
N TYR A 218 4.03 5.55 -21.87
CA TYR A 218 3.08 4.48 -21.53
C TYR A 218 1.78 4.99 -20.90
N THR A 219 1.82 6.10 -20.15
CA THR A 219 0.59 6.67 -19.54
C THR A 219 -0.24 7.50 -20.51
N LYS A 220 0.35 8.02 -21.61
CA LYS A 220 -0.31 8.91 -22.59
C LYS A 220 -0.97 8.19 -23.76
N GLU A 221 -0.44 7.04 -24.18
CA GLU A 221 -1.02 6.27 -25.26
C GLU A 221 -2.44 5.81 -24.90
N SER A 222 -3.40 6.23 -25.71
CA SER A 222 -4.86 6.00 -25.53
C SER A 222 -5.30 4.74 -26.23
#